data_8ed458905b678518e4a900d982e22943
#
_entry.id   8ed458905b678518e4a900d982e22943
#
_cell.length_a   1.000
_cell.length_b   1.000
_cell.length_c   1.000
_cell.angle_alpha   90.00
_cell.angle_beta   90.00
_cell.angle_gamma   90.00
#
_symmetry.space_group_name_H-M   'P 1'
#
loop_
_entity.id
_entity.type
_entity.pdbx_description
1 polymer ?
#
loop_
_entity_poly.entity_id
_entity_poly.type
_entity_poly.pdbx_seq_one_letter_code
_entity_poly.pdbx_strand_id
1 'polypeptide(L)'
;MSAASLISLTAPVGPEGAPLLVLGPSLGTSTILWDDVVPLFADDYRVAAWDLPGHGGGPVARDAFTVVALADAVAAAVPDDTFLYAGVSLGGATGLELALRHGDRVRAAAIVASGAQLGDPAAWADRAAQARAQSTSSLIIASAQRWFAPDSISRHPELTGRLLHALQDADDDSYARCCEALAAYDVRSSLGAIDVPVLAAWGAFDAVAPEAKAVEIAEGVRDGRVARIDDAGHLPPAEQPEAVAALLRSFFAAVSTEPLSGKDA
;
A
#
# COMPACT_ATOMS: atom_id res chain seq x y z
N MET A 1 -12.98 2.52 -18.75
CA MET A 1 -13.44 1.54 -17.74
C MET A 1 -14.02 2.31 -16.58
N SER A 2 -15.07 1.79 -15.92
CA SER A 2 -15.50 2.32 -14.63
C SER A 2 -14.38 2.13 -13.60
N ALA A 3 -14.12 3.13 -12.73
CA ALA A 3 -13.09 3.05 -11.68
C ALA A 3 -13.21 1.75 -10.84
N ALA A 4 -14.43 1.32 -10.55
CA ALA A 4 -14.73 0.09 -9.79
C ALA A 4 -14.23 -1.23 -10.45
N SER A 5 -13.77 -1.20 -11.70
CA SER A 5 -13.29 -2.40 -12.41
C SER A 5 -11.76 -2.54 -12.41
N LEU A 6 -10.99 -1.64 -11.76
CA LEU A 6 -9.54 -1.71 -11.72
C LEU A 6 -8.99 -2.61 -10.61
N ILE A 7 -9.71 -2.80 -9.53
CA ILE A 7 -9.26 -3.56 -8.35
C ILE A 7 -10.28 -4.62 -7.95
N SER A 8 -9.86 -5.61 -7.17
CA SER A 8 -10.77 -6.40 -6.35
C SER A 8 -10.58 -6.06 -4.88
N LEU A 9 -11.67 -6.02 -4.12
CA LEU A 9 -11.68 -5.81 -2.67
C LEU A 9 -12.27 -7.06 -2.01
N THR A 10 -11.61 -7.60 -0.98
CA THR A 10 -12.16 -8.72 -0.22
C THR A 10 -13.38 -8.29 0.60
N ALA A 11 -14.24 -9.23 0.94
CA ALA A 11 -15.27 -8.97 1.93
C ALA A 11 -14.60 -8.62 3.28
N PRO A 12 -15.08 -7.60 4.01
CA PRO A 12 -14.55 -7.27 5.32
C PRO A 12 -14.72 -8.42 6.32
N VAL A 13 -13.66 -8.68 7.10
CA VAL A 13 -13.64 -9.69 8.17
C VAL A 13 -13.42 -8.98 9.50
N GLY A 14 -14.21 -9.32 10.54
CA GLY A 14 -14.13 -8.74 11.89
C GLY A 14 -15.51 -8.38 12.46
N PRO A 15 -15.56 -7.76 13.66
CA PRO A 15 -16.81 -7.50 14.37
C PRO A 15 -17.73 -6.53 13.61
N GLU A 16 -19.01 -6.84 13.55
CA GLU A 16 -20.01 -5.94 12.98
C GLU A 16 -20.04 -4.60 13.74
N GLY A 17 -20.05 -3.48 13.00
CA GLY A 17 -20.02 -2.13 13.57
C GLY A 17 -18.62 -1.62 13.97
N ALA A 18 -17.58 -2.45 13.93
CA ALA A 18 -16.20 -1.97 14.11
C ALA A 18 -15.74 -1.10 12.92
N PRO A 19 -14.81 -0.17 13.14
CA PRO A 19 -14.23 0.65 12.06
C PRO A 19 -13.65 -0.21 10.94
N LEU A 20 -13.88 0.18 9.69
CA LEU A 20 -13.30 -0.51 8.54
C LEU A 20 -11.85 -0.06 8.33
N LEU A 21 -10.93 -1.03 8.25
CA LEU A 21 -9.54 -0.86 7.85
C LEU A 21 -9.32 -1.48 6.48
N VAL A 22 -8.92 -0.67 5.52
CA VAL A 22 -8.62 -1.10 4.14
C VAL A 22 -7.12 -1.22 3.94
N LEU A 23 -6.65 -2.37 3.45
CA LEU A 23 -5.24 -2.72 3.30
C LEU A 23 -4.84 -2.80 1.83
N GLY A 24 -3.77 -2.09 1.46
CA GLY A 24 -3.26 -2.00 0.09
C GLY A 24 -1.95 -2.76 -0.13
N PRO A 25 -1.80 -3.46 -1.28
CA PRO A 25 -0.64 -4.30 -1.57
C PRO A 25 0.55 -3.50 -2.10
N SER A 26 1.73 -4.13 -2.12
CA SER A 26 2.89 -3.69 -2.90
C SER A 26 2.79 -4.19 -4.35
N LEU A 27 3.44 -3.50 -5.29
CA LEU A 27 3.56 -3.97 -6.68
C LEU A 27 4.21 -5.36 -6.74
N GLY A 28 3.59 -6.28 -7.45
CA GLY A 28 4.03 -7.67 -7.57
C GLY A 28 3.60 -8.57 -6.40
N THR A 29 2.82 -8.03 -5.44
CA THR A 29 2.20 -8.82 -4.38
C THR A 29 0.67 -8.83 -4.53
N SER A 30 -0.03 -9.42 -3.60
CA SER A 30 -1.49 -9.44 -3.52
C SER A 30 -1.94 -9.24 -2.08
N THR A 31 -3.22 -9.45 -1.81
CA THR A 31 -3.77 -9.44 -0.44
C THR A 31 -3.03 -10.35 0.51
N ILE A 32 -2.33 -11.40 0.03
CA ILE A 32 -1.51 -12.31 0.84
C ILE A 32 -0.39 -11.61 1.62
N LEU A 33 0.03 -10.40 1.20
CA LEU A 33 0.99 -9.59 1.95
C LEU A 33 0.54 -9.32 3.39
N TRP A 34 -0.77 -9.34 3.63
CA TRP A 34 -1.38 -9.01 4.90
C TRP A 34 -1.92 -10.23 5.67
N ASP A 35 -1.70 -11.46 5.17
CA ASP A 35 -2.28 -12.68 5.75
C ASP A 35 -1.96 -12.86 7.24
N ASP A 36 -0.72 -12.56 7.65
CA ASP A 36 -0.29 -12.69 9.06
C ASP A 36 -0.68 -11.46 9.91
N VAL A 37 -1.05 -10.33 9.28
CA VAL A 37 -1.46 -9.10 9.97
C VAL A 37 -2.97 -9.06 10.21
N VAL A 38 -3.79 -9.50 9.25
CA VAL A 38 -5.26 -9.45 9.33
C VAL A 38 -5.80 -10.11 10.60
N PRO A 39 -5.36 -11.32 11.01
CA PRO A 39 -5.85 -11.95 12.24
C PRO A 39 -5.58 -11.13 13.51
N LEU A 40 -4.50 -10.33 13.50
CA LEU A 40 -4.13 -9.48 14.63
C LEU A 40 -5.08 -8.29 14.82
N PHE A 41 -5.90 -7.95 13.84
CA PHE A 41 -6.91 -6.88 13.92
C PHE A 41 -8.33 -7.37 14.16
N ALA A 42 -8.56 -8.69 14.17
CA ALA A 42 -9.90 -9.29 14.12
C ALA A 42 -10.84 -8.90 15.28
N ASP A 43 -10.29 -8.47 16.41
CA ASP A 43 -11.09 -8.07 17.57
C ASP A 43 -11.50 -6.57 17.56
N ASP A 44 -10.73 -5.72 16.85
CA ASP A 44 -10.85 -4.26 16.94
C ASP A 44 -11.40 -3.62 15.66
N TYR A 45 -11.19 -4.27 14.50
CA TYR A 45 -11.50 -3.71 13.17
C TYR A 45 -12.22 -4.71 12.28
N ARG A 46 -13.00 -4.17 11.35
CA ARG A 46 -13.38 -4.89 10.14
C ARG A 46 -12.28 -4.65 9.11
N VAL A 47 -11.66 -5.70 8.61
CA VAL A 47 -10.50 -5.60 7.72
C VAL A 47 -10.85 -6.09 6.34
N ALA A 48 -10.58 -5.29 5.32
CA ALA A 48 -10.63 -5.67 3.92
C ALA A 48 -9.29 -5.36 3.25
N ALA A 49 -8.84 -6.22 2.34
CA ALA A 49 -7.64 -6.00 1.55
C ALA A 49 -8.01 -5.98 0.06
N TRP A 50 -7.23 -5.27 -0.75
CA TRP A 50 -7.49 -5.19 -2.18
C TRP A 50 -6.29 -5.64 -3.02
N ASP A 51 -6.58 -6.14 -4.22
CA ASP A 51 -5.58 -6.55 -5.20
C ASP A 51 -5.46 -5.53 -6.34
N LEU A 52 -4.22 -5.32 -6.79
CA LEU A 52 -3.87 -4.53 -7.97
C LEU A 52 -4.43 -5.17 -9.26
N PRO A 53 -4.57 -4.37 -10.33
CA PRO A 53 -4.88 -4.92 -11.65
C PRO A 53 -3.91 -6.04 -12.03
N GLY A 54 -4.45 -7.21 -12.40
CA GLY A 54 -3.68 -8.38 -12.82
C GLY A 54 -2.86 -9.07 -11.73
N HIS A 55 -3.11 -8.76 -10.44
CA HIS A 55 -2.47 -9.43 -9.30
C HIS A 55 -3.54 -10.12 -8.46
N GLY A 56 -3.22 -11.29 -7.92
CA GLY A 56 -4.14 -12.03 -7.07
C GLY A 56 -5.52 -12.21 -7.70
N GLY A 57 -6.57 -11.70 -7.05
CA GLY A 57 -7.95 -11.67 -7.57
C GLY A 57 -8.29 -10.41 -8.39
N GLY A 58 -7.34 -9.52 -8.64
CA GLY A 58 -7.55 -8.28 -9.37
C GLY A 58 -7.81 -8.49 -10.87
N PRO A 59 -8.69 -7.70 -11.50
CA PRO A 59 -8.98 -7.84 -12.93
C PRO A 59 -7.77 -7.42 -13.77
N VAL A 60 -7.58 -8.09 -14.91
CA VAL A 60 -6.53 -7.72 -15.88
C VAL A 60 -6.79 -6.30 -16.42
N ALA A 61 -5.79 -5.43 -16.35
CA ALA A 61 -5.87 -4.09 -16.92
C ALA A 61 -5.76 -4.15 -18.45
N ARG A 62 -6.74 -3.61 -19.14
CA ARG A 62 -6.74 -3.54 -20.62
C ARG A 62 -6.17 -2.23 -21.13
N ASP A 63 -6.31 -1.16 -20.37
CA ASP A 63 -5.90 0.19 -20.69
C ASP A 63 -4.90 0.73 -19.66
N ALA A 64 -4.15 1.76 -20.03
CA ALA A 64 -3.29 2.50 -19.09
C ALA A 64 -4.14 3.14 -17.98
N PHE A 65 -3.59 3.21 -16.80
CA PHE A 65 -4.21 3.85 -15.64
C PHE A 65 -3.15 4.63 -14.83
N THR A 66 -3.59 5.39 -13.86
CA THR A 66 -2.74 6.17 -12.96
C THR A 66 -2.93 5.73 -11.51
N VAL A 67 -2.05 6.15 -10.60
CA VAL A 67 -2.24 5.95 -9.15
C VAL A 67 -3.52 6.64 -8.68
N VAL A 68 -3.87 7.78 -9.28
CA VAL A 68 -5.18 8.45 -9.07
C VAL A 68 -6.34 7.50 -9.36
N ALA A 69 -6.31 6.81 -10.51
CA ALA A 69 -7.38 5.89 -10.88
C ALA A 69 -7.48 4.69 -9.93
N LEU A 70 -6.35 4.24 -9.35
CA LEU A 70 -6.37 3.21 -8.29
C LEU A 70 -7.04 3.75 -7.02
N ALA A 71 -6.72 4.96 -6.60
CA ALA A 71 -7.35 5.59 -5.44
C ALA A 71 -8.87 5.76 -5.63
N ASP A 72 -9.30 6.25 -6.79
CA ASP A 72 -10.71 6.39 -7.13
C ASP A 72 -11.43 5.02 -7.15
N ALA A 73 -10.74 3.96 -7.65
CA ALA A 73 -11.27 2.60 -7.65
C ALA A 73 -11.43 2.02 -6.24
N VAL A 74 -10.44 2.24 -5.36
CA VAL A 74 -10.53 1.82 -3.94
C VAL A 74 -11.67 2.56 -3.26
N ALA A 75 -11.76 3.88 -3.40
CA ALA A 75 -12.85 4.66 -2.80
C ALA A 75 -14.22 4.20 -3.29
N ALA A 76 -14.36 3.87 -4.58
CA ALA A 76 -15.61 3.38 -5.14
C ALA A 76 -15.99 1.96 -4.69
N ALA A 77 -15.00 1.11 -4.38
CA ALA A 77 -15.22 -0.27 -3.95
C ALA A 77 -15.52 -0.40 -2.45
N VAL A 78 -15.07 0.56 -1.63
CA VAL A 78 -15.30 0.54 -0.18
C VAL A 78 -16.77 0.87 0.11
N PRO A 79 -17.51 -0.02 0.81
CA PRO A 79 -18.94 0.15 1.05
C PRO A 79 -19.27 1.16 2.16
N ASP A 80 -18.35 1.38 3.10
CA ASP A 80 -18.54 2.25 4.25
C ASP A 80 -18.37 3.72 3.85
N ASP A 81 -19.09 4.63 4.51
CA ASP A 81 -18.95 6.07 4.27
C ASP A 81 -17.56 6.57 4.62
N THR A 82 -16.98 6.07 5.71
CA THR A 82 -15.62 6.39 6.14
C THR A 82 -14.82 5.14 6.48
N PHE A 83 -13.50 5.19 6.28
CA PHE A 83 -12.59 4.09 6.55
C PHE A 83 -11.19 4.55 6.97
N LEU A 84 -10.44 3.65 7.59
CA LEU A 84 -9.00 3.76 7.84
C LEU A 84 -8.25 3.06 6.69
N TYR A 85 -7.08 3.55 6.37
CA TYR A 85 -6.28 3.00 5.28
C TYR A 85 -4.86 2.67 5.71
N ALA A 86 -4.33 1.53 5.26
CA ALA A 86 -2.89 1.24 5.32
C ALA A 86 -2.44 0.60 4.01
N GLY A 87 -1.35 1.08 3.42
CA GLY A 87 -0.86 0.55 2.15
C GLY A 87 0.66 0.50 2.07
N VAL A 88 1.17 -0.54 1.39
CA VAL A 88 2.61 -0.75 1.19
C VAL A 88 3.00 -0.31 -0.23
N SER A 89 4.07 0.47 -0.38
CA SER A 89 4.66 0.80 -1.67
C SER A 89 3.65 1.44 -2.64
N LEU A 90 3.27 0.80 -3.75
CA LEU A 90 2.21 1.30 -4.64
C LEU A 90 0.86 1.45 -3.92
N GLY A 91 0.55 0.54 -2.98
CA GLY A 91 -0.61 0.70 -2.09
C GLY A 91 -0.47 1.94 -1.20
N GLY A 92 0.74 2.28 -0.74
CA GLY A 92 1.02 3.51 0.00
C GLY A 92 0.87 4.77 -0.87
N ALA A 93 1.37 4.75 -2.11
CA ALA A 93 1.16 5.82 -3.08
C ALA A 93 -0.34 6.03 -3.36
N THR A 94 -1.10 4.92 -3.49
CA THR A 94 -2.56 4.94 -3.59
C THR A 94 -3.20 5.57 -2.34
N GLY A 95 -2.64 5.30 -1.15
CA GLY A 95 -3.10 5.90 0.11
C GLY A 95 -2.91 7.42 0.17
N LEU A 96 -1.82 7.95 -0.37
CA LEU A 96 -1.61 9.41 -0.47
C LEU A 96 -2.63 10.04 -1.44
N GLU A 97 -2.91 9.42 -2.57
CA GLU A 97 -3.94 9.90 -3.50
C GLU A 97 -5.35 9.79 -2.90
N LEU A 98 -5.64 8.74 -2.12
CA LEU A 98 -6.88 8.62 -1.36
C LEU A 98 -7.03 9.78 -0.36
N ALA A 99 -5.98 10.08 0.41
CA ALA A 99 -5.98 11.18 1.37
C ALA A 99 -6.16 12.57 0.71
N LEU A 100 -5.58 12.76 -0.50
CA LEU A 100 -5.71 13.98 -1.27
C LEU A 100 -7.11 14.17 -1.86
N ARG A 101 -7.71 13.11 -2.38
CA ARG A 101 -8.91 13.20 -3.22
C ARG A 101 -10.20 12.80 -2.50
N HIS A 102 -10.08 11.95 -1.49
CA HIS A 102 -11.18 11.35 -0.73
C HIS A 102 -10.97 11.53 0.79
N GLY A 103 -10.37 12.67 1.19
CA GLY A 103 -10.08 12.97 2.59
C GLY A 103 -11.33 13.12 3.47
N ASP A 104 -12.50 13.32 2.87
CA ASP A 104 -13.80 13.28 3.56
C ASP A 104 -14.23 11.85 3.95
N ARG A 105 -13.65 10.83 3.30
CA ARG A 105 -13.91 9.41 3.56
C ARG A 105 -12.77 8.71 4.31
N VAL A 106 -11.53 9.13 4.09
CA VAL A 106 -10.35 8.57 4.76
C VAL A 106 -10.17 9.25 6.11
N ARG A 107 -10.35 8.50 7.21
CA ARG A 107 -10.19 9.03 8.57
C ARG A 107 -8.72 9.21 8.95
N ALA A 108 -7.87 8.32 8.52
CA ALA A 108 -6.41 8.35 8.68
C ALA A 108 -5.74 7.39 7.69
N ALA A 109 -4.50 7.66 7.30
CA ALA A 109 -3.75 6.83 6.37
C ALA A 109 -2.37 6.45 6.92
N ALA A 110 -2.04 5.16 6.89
CA ALA A 110 -0.69 4.66 7.14
C ALA A 110 -0.02 4.30 5.81
N ILE A 111 1.06 4.97 5.51
CA ILE A 111 1.84 4.87 4.27
C ILE A 111 3.12 4.11 4.61
N VAL A 112 3.16 2.83 4.26
CA VAL A 112 4.24 1.92 4.66
C VAL A 112 5.16 1.65 3.48
N ALA A 113 6.47 1.78 3.69
CA ALA A 113 7.48 1.48 2.68
C ALA A 113 7.16 2.14 1.32
N SER A 114 6.82 3.43 1.33
CA SER A 114 6.33 4.18 0.18
C SER A 114 6.90 5.60 0.13
N GLY A 115 6.44 6.43 -0.80
CA GLY A 115 6.91 7.80 -0.99
C GLY A 115 5.91 8.66 -1.76
N ALA A 116 6.04 9.98 -1.63
CA ALA A 116 5.29 10.94 -2.44
C ALA A 116 5.72 10.92 -3.92
N GLN A 117 6.88 10.35 -4.20
CA GLN A 117 7.42 9.96 -5.50
C GLN A 117 8.29 8.72 -5.26
N LEU A 118 8.14 7.68 -6.06
CA LEU A 118 8.82 6.40 -5.90
C LEU A 118 9.75 6.12 -7.08
N GLY A 119 11.03 5.89 -6.76
CA GLY A 119 12.04 5.49 -7.73
C GLY A 119 12.29 6.53 -8.84
N ASP A 120 12.95 6.10 -9.89
CA ASP A 120 13.24 6.87 -11.11
C ASP A 120 12.22 6.49 -12.20
N PRO A 121 11.58 7.45 -12.90
CA PRO A 121 10.66 7.16 -14.00
C PRO A 121 11.27 6.29 -15.11
N ALA A 122 12.54 6.48 -15.46
CA ALA A 122 13.21 5.66 -16.47
C ALA A 122 13.39 4.21 -16.00
N ALA A 123 13.78 4.01 -14.73
CA ALA A 123 13.89 2.66 -14.15
C ALA A 123 12.54 1.93 -14.11
N TRP A 124 11.42 2.64 -13.88
CA TRP A 124 10.09 2.06 -13.98
C TRP A 124 9.71 1.70 -15.42
N ALA A 125 10.06 2.54 -16.40
CA ALA A 125 9.84 2.24 -17.81
C ALA A 125 10.63 1.00 -18.27
N ASP A 126 11.89 0.88 -17.86
CA ASP A 126 12.73 -0.31 -18.15
C ASP A 126 12.14 -1.56 -17.52
N ARG A 127 11.65 -1.47 -16.27
CA ARG A 127 10.99 -2.58 -15.57
C ARG A 127 9.69 -3.01 -16.25
N ALA A 128 8.89 -2.06 -16.73
CA ALA A 128 7.70 -2.34 -17.53
C ALA A 128 8.04 -3.06 -18.84
N ALA A 129 9.07 -2.59 -19.54
CA ALA A 129 9.55 -3.22 -20.78
C ALA A 129 10.06 -4.64 -20.53
N GLN A 130 10.81 -4.87 -19.44
CA GLN A 130 11.29 -6.19 -19.06
C GLN A 130 10.13 -7.15 -18.74
N ALA A 131 9.13 -6.72 -17.97
CA ALA A 131 7.96 -7.55 -17.68
C ALA A 131 7.24 -7.99 -18.95
N ARG A 132 7.01 -7.08 -19.89
CA ARG A 132 6.39 -7.41 -21.19
C ARG A 132 7.23 -8.34 -22.06
N ALA A 133 8.54 -8.18 -22.07
CA ALA A 133 9.43 -8.92 -22.95
C ALA A 133 9.83 -10.30 -22.42
N GLN A 134 9.91 -10.45 -21.09
CA GLN A 134 10.54 -11.61 -20.42
C GLN A 134 9.67 -12.18 -19.30
N SER A 135 8.43 -11.73 -19.15
CA SER A 135 7.48 -11.97 -18.09
C SER A 135 7.92 -11.47 -16.69
N THR A 136 6.95 -11.39 -15.77
CA THR A 136 7.18 -11.06 -14.34
C THR A 136 8.14 -12.06 -13.66
N SER A 137 8.19 -13.31 -14.14
CA SER A 137 9.13 -14.32 -13.66
C SER A 137 10.60 -13.88 -13.75
N SER A 138 10.96 -13.09 -14.76
CA SER A 138 12.33 -12.55 -14.92
C SER A 138 12.72 -11.56 -13.80
N LEU A 139 11.74 -11.05 -13.05
CA LEU A 139 11.93 -10.05 -12.00
C LEU A 139 12.14 -10.67 -10.60
N ILE A 140 11.93 -11.98 -10.43
CA ILE A 140 11.88 -12.65 -9.12
C ILE A 140 13.18 -12.43 -8.32
N ILE A 141 14.34 -12.70 -8.91
CA ILE A 141 15.63 -12.61 -8.20
C ILE A 141 15.89 -11.18 -7.72
N ALA A 142 15.74 -10.21 -8.61
CA ALA A 142 15.94 -8.81 -8.27
C ALA A 142 14.91 -8.29 -7.26
N SER A 143 13.67 -8.80 -7.31
CA SER A 143 12.64 -8.46 -6.34
C SER A 143 12.94 -9.06 -4.97
N ALA A 144 13.34 -10.33 -4.88
CA ALA A 144 13.72 -10.97 -3.62
C ALA A 144 14.84 -10.21 -2.90
N GLN A 145 15.84 -9.74 -3.65
CA GLN A 145 16.96 -8.95 -3.10
C GLN A 145 16.57 -7.56 -2.60
N ARG A 146 15.49 -6.99 -3.14
CA ARG A 146 15.02 -5.62 -2.81
C ARG A 146 13.91 -5.60 -1.78
N TRP A 147 13.12 -6.69 -1.68
CA TRP A 147 11.93 -6.74 -0.84
C TRP A 147 12.23 -7.10 0.60
N PHE A 148 13.20 -7.96 0.82
CA PHE A 148 13.40 -8.60 2.12
C PHE A 148 14.68 -8.11 2.81
N ALA A 149 14.58 -7.93 4.12
CA ALA A 149 15.73 -7.71 4.99
C ALA A 149 16.65 -8.95 4.99
N PRO A 150 17.93 -8.82 5.41
CA PRO A 150 18.81 -9.96 5.59
C PRO A 150 18.14 -11.08 6.40
N ASP A 151 18.29 -12.32 5.96
CA ASP A 151 17.74 -13.54 6.57
C ASP A 151 16.20 -13.67 6.61
N SER A 152 15.42 -12.68 6.15
CA SER A 152 13.95 -12.75 6.18
C SER A 152 13.39 -13.96 5.40
N ILE A 153 13.97 -14.28 4.23
CA ILE A 153 13.52 -15.44 3.45
C ILE A 153 13.74 -16.74 4.23
N SER A 154 14.82 -16.85 4.99
CA SER A 154 15.09 -18.05 5.80
C SER A 154 14.24 -18.11 7.07
N ARG A 155 13.86 -16.95 7.63
CA ARG A 155 12.98 -16.85 8.82
C ARG A 155 11.51 -17.09 8.47
N HIS A 156 11.06 -16.66 7.31
CA HIS A 156 9.67 -16.70 6.86
C HIS A 156 9.53 -17.36 5.47
N PRO A 157 10.03 -18.62 5.27
CA PRO A 157 10.16 -19.19 3.92
C PRO A 157 8.82 -19.42 3.23
N GLU A 158 7.75 -19.72 3.97
CA GLU A 158 6.43 -19.96 3.41
C GLU A 158 5.83 -18.68 2.83
N LEU A 159 5.71 -17.61 3.63
CA LEU A 159 5.09 -16.36 3.19
C LEU A 159 5.95 -15.66 2.12
N THR A 160 7.29 -15.61 2.30
CA THR A 160 8.17 -15.01 1.29
C THR A 160 8.14 -15.78 -0.03
N GLY A 161 8.05 -17.12 0.02
CA GLY A 161 7.85 -17.95 -1.17
C GLY A 161 6.52 -17.65 -1.87
N ARG A 162 5.41 -17.54 -1.13
CA ARG A 162 4.09 -17.19 -1.68
C ARG A 162 4.09 -15.81 -2.33
N LEU A 163 4.78 -14.82 -1.73
CA LEU A 163 4.91 -13.47 -2.30
C LEU A 163 5.70 -13.47 -3.62
N LEU A 164 6.77 -14.26 -3.71
CA LEU A 164 7.53 -14.40 -4.96
C LEU A 164 6.73 -15.16 -6.04
N HIS A 165 5.90 -16.14 -5.65
CA HIS A 165 4.96 -16.77 -6.57
C HIS A 165 3.86 -15.80 -7.02
N ALA A 166 3.33 -14.93 -6.13
CA ALA A 166 2.37 -13.91 -6.53
C ALA A 166 2.94 -12.95 -7.60
N LEU A 167 4.24 -12.61 -7.51
CA LEU A 167 4.92 -11.86 -8.56
C LEU A 167 4.99 -12.65 -9.87
N GLN A 168 5.31 -13.93 -9.79
CA GLN A 168 5.38 -14.81 -10.97
C GLN A 168 4.03 -14.93 -11.69
N ASP A 169 2.95 -15.00 -10.92
CA ASP A 169 1.60 -15.24 -11.40
C ASP A 169 0.87 -13.95 -11.83
N ALA A 170 1.48 -12.77 -11.55
CA ALA A 170 0.91 -11.50 -12.00
C ALA A 170 0.87 -11.42 -13.54
N ASP A 171 -0.21 -10.83 -14.08
CA ASP A 171 -0.33 -10.56 -15.51
C ASP A 171 0.75 -9.56 -15.96
N ASP A 172 1.58 -9.97 -16.92
CA ASP A 172 2.76 -9.23 -17.35
C ASP A 172 2.43 -7.79 -17.82
N ASP A 173 1.34 -7.62 -18.58
CA ASP A 173 0.96 -6.31 -19.09
C ASP A 173 0.34 -5.43 -18.02
N SER A 174 -0.48 -6.00 -17.13
CA SER A 174 -1.02 -5.27 -15.96
C SER A 174 0.08 -4.83 -15.00
N TYR A 175 1.07 -5.70 -14.75
CA TYR A 175 2.26 -5.35 -13.96
C TYR A 175 3.04 -4.19 -14.59
N ALA A 176 3.26 -4.26 -15.91
CA ALA A 176 3.93 -3.19 -16.65
C ALA A 176 3.16 -1.87 -16.57
N ARG A 177 1.82 -1.90 -16.63
CA ARG A 177 0.97 -0.70 -16.46
C ARG A 177 1.05 -0.13 -15.04
N CYS A 178 1.18 -0.96 -14.02
CA CYS A 178 1.47 -0.49 -12.65
C CYS A 178 2.83 0.24 -12.59
N CYS A 179 3.87 -0.28 -13.27
CA CYS A 179 5.16 0.41 -13.37
C CYS A 179 5.04 1.77 -14.06
N GLU A 180 4.27 1.85 -15.16
CA GLU A 180 4.01 3.08 -15.90
C GLU A 180 3.23 4.10 -15.05
N ALA A 181 2.26 3.64 -14.23
CA ALA A 181 1.55 4.48 -13.27
C ALA A 181 2.50 5.05 -12.22
N LEU A 182 3.46 4.25 -11.70
CA LEU A 182 4.50 4.72 -10.79
C LEU A 182 5.49 5.67 -11.44
N ALA A 183 5.86 5.44 -12.71
CA ALA A 183 6.73 6.35 -13.46
C ALA A 183 6.15 7.77 -13.58
N ALA A 184 4.83 7.88 -13.66
CA ALA A 184 4.10 9.15 -13.78
C ALA A 184 3.67 9.75 -12.44
N TYR A 185 3.90 9.03 -11.32
CA TYR A 185 3.41 9.42 -10.00
C TYR A 185 4.38 10.37 -9.29
N ASP A 186 3.90 11.56 -8.94
CA ASP A 186 4.59 12.54 -8.08
C ASP A 186 3.58 13.48 -7.41
N VAL A 187 3.40 13.35 -6.10
CA VAL A 187 2.49 14.17 -5.30
C VAL A 187 3.22 15.08 -4.30
N ARG A 188 4.54 15.21 -4.41
CA ARG A 188 5.35 16.00 -3.47
C ARG A 188 4.86 17.42 -3.30
N SER A 189 4.49 18.08 -4.39
CA SER A 189 3.95 19.45 -4.35
C SER A 189 2.54 19.56 -3.76
N SER A 190 1.85 18.44 -3.59
CA SER A 190 0.46 18.38 -3.12
C SER A 190 0.31 17.90 -1.68
N LEU A 191 1.38 17.43 -1.03
CA LEU A 191 1.32 16.88 0.32
C LEU A 191 0.66 17.84 1.33
N GLY A 192 0.92 19.14 1.23
CA GLY A 192 0.34 20.16 2.11
C GLY A 192 -1.18 20.32 2.01
N ALA A 193 -1.83 19.69 1.04
CA ALA A 193 -3.28 19.64 0.90
C ALA A 193 -3.92 18.43 1.63
N ILE A 194 -3.11 17.53 2.19
CA ILE A 194 -3.61 16.39 2.98
C ILE A 194 -3.94 16.87 4.40
N ASP A 195 -5.24 16.82 4.75
CA ASP A 195 -5.76 17.25 6.04
C ASP A 195 -5.94 16.10 7.04
N VAL A 196 -5.93 14.85 6.57
CA VAL A 196 -6.11 13.68 7.42
C VAL A 196 -4.78 13.29 8.08
N PRO A 197 -4.79 12.70 9.30
CA PRO A 197 -3.60 12.18 9.93
C PRO A 197 -2.90 11.13 9.07
N VAL A 198 -1.58 11.26 8.90
CA VAL A 198 -0.75 10.33 8.12
C VAL A 198 0.39 9.78 8.95
N LEU A 199 0.49 8.46 9.01
CA LEU A 199 1.68 7.75 9.48
C LEU A 199 2.52 7.33 8.27
N ALA A 200 3.75 7.78 8.17
CA ALA A 200 4.73 7.29 7.20
C ALA A 200 5.71 6.34 7.89
N ALA A 201 5.74 5.07 7.49
CA ALA A 201 6.58 4.05 8.09
C ALA A 201 7.50 3.39 7.07
N TRP A 202 8.69 2.97 7.51
CA TRP A 202 9.65 2.27 6.65
C TRP A 202 10.30 1.09 7.38
N GLY A 203 10.74 0.08 6.63
CA GLY A 203 11.59 -0.98 7.16
C GLY A 203 13.04 -0.51 7.29
N ALA A 204 13.71 -0.88 8.39
CA ALA A 204 15.09 -0.47 8.67
C ALA A 204 16.09 -0.83 7.54
N PHE A 205 15.79 -1.86 6.75
CA PHE A 205 16.58 -2.33 5.61
C PHE A 205 15.95 -2.00 4.24
N ASP A 206 14.93 -1.15 4.19
CA ASP A 206 14.27 -0.82 2.92
C ASP A 206 15.15 0.08 2.05
N ALA A 207 15.64 -0.49 0.95
CA ALA A 207 16.42 0.23 -0.06
C ALA A 207 15.55 0.84 -1.19
N VAL A 208 14.25 0.52 -1.24
CA VAL A 208 13.32 1.02 -2.25
C VAL A 208 12.67 2.33 -1.80
N ALA A 209 12.18 2.36 -0.56
CA ALA A 209 11.57 3.53 0.08
C ALA A 209 12.20 3.76 1.47
N PRO A 210 13.45 4.25 1.52
CA PRO A 210 14.19 4.47 2.77
C PRO A 210 13.57 5.59 3.62
N GLU A 211 14.06 5.74 4.85
CA GLU A 211 13.65 6.75 5.84
C GLU A 211 13.34 8.12 5.24
N ALA A 212 14.21 8.62 4.34
CA ALA A 212 14.03 9.93 3.72
C ALA A 212 12.69 10.10 3.00
N LYS A 213 12.11 9.01 2.46
CA LYS A 213 10.79 9.04 1.82
C LYS A 213 9.65 9.16 2.85
N ALA A 214 9.77 8.49 3.99
CA ALA A 214 8.81 8.60 5.08
C ALA A 214 8.86 10.01 5.72
N VAL A 215 10.05 10.53 5.95
CA VAL A 215 10.26 11.89 6.47
C VAL A 215 9.69 12.94 5.50
N GLU A 216 9.95 12.83 4.18
CA GLU A 216 9.39 13.72 3.15
C GLU A 216 7.85 13.77 3.21
N ILE A 217 7.19 12.62 3.38
CA ILE A 217 5.74 12.57 3.52
C ILE A 217 5.29 13.26 4.81
N ALA A 218 5.88 12.87 5.95
CA ALA A 218 5.43 13.34 7.26
C ALA A 218 5.65 14.86 7.44
N GLU A 219 6.74 15.41 6.91
CA GLU A 219 7.01 16.85 6.93
C GLU A 219 6.15 17.62 5.93
N GLY A 220 5.70 16.95 4.86
CA GLY A 220 4.91 17.57 3.81
C GLY A 220 3.42 17.68 4.12
N VAL A 221 2.84 16.76 4.89
CA VAL A 221 1.42 16.75 5.26
C VAL A 221 1.15 17.59 6.51
N ARG A 222 -0.12 17.90 6.82
CA ARG A 222 -0.47 18.76 7.98
C ARG A 222 -0.34 18.05 9.33
N ASP A 223 -0.70 16.77 9.43
CA ASP A 223 -0.55 15.91 10.63
C ASP A 223 0.21 14.65 10.24
N GLY A 224 1.54 14.77 10.17
CA GLY A 224 2.44 13.70 9.76
C GLY A 224 3.19 13.10 10.95
N ARG A 225 3.28 11.77 10.98
CA ARG A 225 4.05 10.99 11.94
C ARG A 225 4.98 10.04 11.21
N VAL A 226 6.13 9.73 11.80
CA VAL A 226 7.09 8.77 11.24
C VAL A 226 7.29 7.58 12.17
N ALA A 227 7.55 6.41 11.61
CA ALA A 227 7.94 5.24 12.38
C ALA A 227 8.87 4.31 11.60
N ARG A 228 9.92 3.83 12.26
CA ARG A 228 10.80 2.78 11.74
C ARG A 228 10.30 1.42 12.21
N ILE A 229 10.33 0.43 11.32
CA ILE A 229 10.04 -0.97 11.62
C ILE A 229 11.38 -1.69 11.56
N ASP A 230 11.87 -2.12 12.73
CA ASP A 230 13.13 -2.84 12.85
C ASP A 230 13.04 -4.22 12.18
N ASP A 231 14.17 -4.75 11.74
CA ASP A 231 14.31 -6.07 11.10
C ASP A 231 13.39 -6.33 9.89
N ALA A 232 12.96 -5.26 9.22
CA ALA A 232 12.13 -5.32 8.01
C ALA A 232 12.82 -4.62 6.83
N GLY A 233 12.59 -5.14 5.63
CA GLY A 233 12.89 -4.52 4.35
C GLY A 233 11.69 -3.77 3.79
N HIS A 234 11.40 -4.00 2.50
CA HIS A 234 10.33 -3.31 1.76
C HIS A 234 8.92 -3.88 2.00
N LEU A 235 8.81 -5.07 2.58
CA LEU A 235 7.53 -5.73 2.84
C LEU A 235 7.30 -5.97 4.36
N PRO A 236 7.29 -4.91 5.19
CA PRO A 236 7.18 -5.04 6.65
C PRO A 236 6.02 -5.93 7.15
N PRO A 237 4.82 -5.94 6.51
CA PRO A 237 3.73 -6.82 6.97
C PRO A 237 4.07 -8.31 6.91
N ALA A 238 4.92 -8.72 5.95
CA ALA A 238 5.36 -10.10 5.82
C ALA A 238 6.56 -10.45 6.71
N GLU A 239 7.34 -9.44 7.10
CA GLU A 239 8.60 -9.65 7.82
C GLU A 239 8.44 -9.43 9.32
N GLN A 240 7.55 -8.52 9.72
CA GLN A 240 7.31 -8.12 11.13
C GLN A 240 5.81 -7.86 11.37
N PRO A 241 4.93 -8.87 11.19
CA PRO A 241 3.48 -8.68 11.23
C PRO A 241 2.99 -8.13 12.59
N GLU A 242 3.54 -8.59 13.71
CA GLU A 242 3.16 -8.13 15.04
C GLU A 242 3.57 -6.67 15.27
N ALA A 243 4.77 -6.28 14.84
CA ALA A 243 5.25 -4.90 14.97
C ALA A 243 4.41 -3.95 14.10
N VAL A 244 4.07 -4.36 12.87
CA VAL A 244 3.19 -3.61 11.99
C VAL A 244 1.80 -3.48 12.60
N ALA A 245 1.20 -4.56 13.09
CA ALA A 245 -0.11 -4.52 13.70
C ALA A 245 -0.15 -3.61 14.95
N ALA A 246 0.85 -3.71 15.83
CA ALA A 246 0.96 -2.86 17.01
C ALA A 246 1.10 -1.38 16.65
N LEU A 247 1.95 -1.06 15.67
CA LEU A 247 2.16 0.30 15.18
C LEU A 247 0.86 0.90 14.60
N LEU A 248 0.20 0.18 13.69
CA LEU A 248 -1.04 0.63 13.05
C LEU A 248 -2.17 0.79 14.08
N ARG A 249 -2.32 -0.15 15.01
CA ARG A 249 -3.32 -0.07 16.08
C ARG A 249 -3.10 1.17 16.96
N SER A 250 -1.85 1.42 17.39
CA SER A 250 -1.50 2.61 18.18
C SER A 250 -1.83 3.90 17.44
N PHE A 251 -1.50 3.98 16.16
CA PHE A 251 -1.78 5.14 15.33
C PHE A 251 -3.28 5.38 15.16
N PHE A 252 -4.03 4.39 14.75
CA PHE A 252 -5.47 4.53 14.49
C PHE A 252 -6.29 4.75 15.76
N ALA A 253 -5.90 4.18 16.91
CA ALA A 253 -6.55 4.45 18.19
C ALA A 253 -6.39 5.92 18.62
N ALA A 254 -5.21 6.51 18.43
CA ALA A 254 -4.97 7.92 18.73
C ALA A 254 -5.85 8.86 17.91
N VAL A 255 -6.07 8.54 16.64
CA VAL A 255 -6.94 9.33 15.74
C VAL A 255 -8.43 9.18 16.09
N SER A 256 -8.84 8.00 16.56
CA SER A 256 -10.25 7.73 16.87
C SER A 256 -10.74 8.49 18.13
N THR A 257 -9.85 8.99 18.96
CA THR A 257 -10.16 9.75 20.17
C THR A 257 -10.27 11.26 19.93
N GLU A 258 -9.78 11.77 18.79
CA GLU A 258 -9.93 13.18 18.45
C GLU A 258 -11.26 13.41 17.71
N PRO A 259 -12.13 14.32 18.20
CA PRO A 259 -13.33 14.70 17.45
C PRO A 259 -12.90 15.32 16.12
N LEU A 260 -13.52 14.89 15.01
CA LEU A 260 -13.39 15.56 13.73
C LEU A 260 -13.62 17.05 13.97
N SER A 261 -12.57 17.85 13.83
CA SER A 261 -12.70 19.31 13.99
C SER A 261 -13.73 19.78 12.99
N GLY A 262 -14.91 20.15 13.51
CA GLY A 262 -16.04 20.58 12.72
C GLY A 262 -15.62 21.74 11.82
N LYS A 263 -15.87 21.62 10.55
CA LYS A 263 -16.05 22.78 9.67
C LYS A 263 -17.39 23.40 10.06
N ASP A 264 -17.37 24.23 11.13
CA ASP A 264 -18.46 25.15 11.41
C ASP A 264 -18.12 26.51 10.79
N ALA A 265 -19.10 26.98 10.01
CA ALA A 265 -19.31 28.28 9.39
C ALA A 265 -18.65 28.54 8.03
#